data_5ef2d58d63dbb7e481c01a4965cae68f
#
_entry.id   5ef2d58d63dbb7e481c01a4965cae68f
#
_cell.length_a   1.000
_cell.length_b   1.000
_cell.length_c   1.000
_cell.angle_alpha   90.00
_cell.angle_beta   90.00
_cell.angle_gamma   90.00
#
_symmetry.space_group_name_H-M   'P 1'
#
loop_
_entity.id
_entity.type
_entity.pdbx_description
1 polymer ?
#
loop_
_entity_poly.entity_id
_entity_poly.type
_entity_poly.pdbx_seq_one_letter_code
_entity_poly.pdbx_strand_id
1 'polypeptide(L)'
;MKKTFVALAASLALSTAFAQSSAPAASAAPAGASAPAMAHAQEREARVEQRISELHAKLKITPAQDEQWNKFADVMRDNGHTMGELYRQRMALGDNTSALDDMKQYEQITQAHADGTKRLVEAFEPLYTSLSPEQKKLADASFHQSGKRGEHKGREPHRKAPAAAAADGASTTKP
;
A
#
# COMPACT_ATOMS: atom_id res chain seq x y z
N MET A 1 39.48 -34.78 21.31
CA MET A 1 40.26 -35.99 21.10
C MET A 1 39.67 -36.80 19.96
N LYS A 2 40.55 -37.16 18.94
CA LYS A 2 40.50 -38.22 17.96
C LYS A 2 39.21 -38.33 17.09
N LYS A 3 39.20 -37.80 15.86
CA LYS A 3 39.61 -38.34 14.57
C LYS A 3 39.23 -39.82 14.35
N THR A 4 38.33 -40.11 13.40
CA THR A 4 38.55 -41.19 12.43
C THR A 4 37.78 -40.94 11.16
N PHE A 5 38.55 -40.87 10.07
CA PHE A 5 38.15 -40.97 8.66
C PHE A 5 37.93 -42.45 8.34
N VAL A 6 36.91 -42.78 7.53
CA VAL A 6 36.94 -43.99 6.70
C VAL A 6 36.42 -43.63 5.31
N ALA A 7 37.30 -43.74 4.35
CA ALA A 7 37.05 -43.74 2.92
C ALA A 7 37.00 -45.19 2.42
N LEU A 8 36.12 -45.50 1.49
CA LEU A 8 36.28 -46.61 0.50
C LEU A 8 35.20 -46.41 -0.57
N ALA A 9 35.51 -46.02 -1.73
CA ALA A 9 35.98 -46.64 -2.98
C ALA A 9 34.90 -47.41 -3.75
N ALA A 10 34.51 -46.80 -4.86
CA ALA A 10 34.29 -47.30 -6.22
C ALA A 10 33.56 -48.62 -6.49
N SER A 11 32.51 -48.53 -7.30
CA SER A 11 32.27 -49.51 -8.37
C SER A 11 31.46 -48.85 -9.52
N LEU A 12 32.05 -48.82 -10.71
CA LEU A 12 31.44 -48.56 -12.00
C LEU A 12 30.47 -49.71 -12.35
N ALA A 13 29.28 -49.38 -12.81
CA ALA A 13 28.52 -50.20 -13.72
C ALA A 13 27.84 -49.32 -14.77
N LEU A 14 28.35 -49.41 -16.00
CA LEU A 14 27.67 -48.91 -17.19
C LEU A 14 26.43 -49.78 -17.44
N SER A 15 25.30 -49.15 -17.61
CA SER A 15 24.18 -49.73 -18.36
C SER A 15 23.50 -48.63 -19.16
N THR A 16 23.53 -48.81 -20.47
CA THR A 16 23.02 -47.99 -21.53
C THR A 16 21.51 -48.03 -21.63
N ALA A 17 20.95 -46.87 -21.99
CA ALA A 17 19.78 -46.61 -22.83
C ALA A 17 18.39 -46.99 -22.29
N PHE A 18 17.53 -46.00 -22.11
CA PHE A 18 16.44 -45.70 -23.04
C PHE A 18 15.93 -44.30 -22.74
N ALA A 19 15.96 -43.47 -23.78
CA ALA A 19 15.37 -42.16 -23.78
C ALA A 19 13.86 -42.29 -23.65
N GLN A 20 13.32 -41.85 -22.50
CA GLN A 20 11.94 -41.42 -22.42
C GLN A 20 11.95 -39.99 -21.96
N SER A 21 11.76 -39.12 -22.97
CA SER A 21 11.56 -37.68 -22.83
C SER A 21 10.20 -37.47 -22.13
N SER A 22 10.21 -37.54 -20.81
CA SER A 22 9.13 -37.01 -19.98
C SER A 22 9.54 -35.55 -19.71
N ALA A 23 9.00 -34.64 -20.53
CA ALA A 23 9.04 -33.23 -20.21
C ALA A 23 8.46 -33.07 -18.79
N PRO A 24 9.18 -32.45 -17.85
CA PRO A 24 8.55 -32.02 -16.62
C PRO A 24 7.46 -31.04 -16.99
N ALA A 25 6.21 -31.36 -16.60
CA ALA A 25 5.14 -30.39 -16.60
C ALA A 25 5.67 -29.16 -15.87
N ALA A 26 5.90 -28.10 -16.64
CA ALA A 26 6.19 -26.79 -16.08
C ALA A 26 5.02 -26.46 -15.14
N SER A 27 5.28 -26.56 -13.85
CA SER A 27 4.40 -26.04 -12.82
C SER A 27 4.22 -24.58 -13.19
N ALA A 28 3.04 -24.22 -13.69
CA ALA A 28 2.69 -22.84 -13.99
C ALA A 28 2.85 -22.06 -12.69
N ALA A 29 3.94 -21.32 -12.58
CA ALA A 29 4.09 -20.32 -11.55
C ALA A 29 2.84 -19.41 -11.65
N PRO A 30 2.23 -18.99 -10.53
CA PRO A 30 1.10 -18.07 -10.58
C PRO A 30 1.54 -16.85 -11.39
N ALA A 31 0.71 -16.46 -12.35
CA ALA A 31 0.98 -15.36 -13.28
C ALA A 31 1.47 -14.14 -12.48
N GLY A 32 2.76 -13.86 -12.59
CA GLY A 32 3.41 -12.80 -11.83
C GLY A 32 2.74 -11.46 -12.14
N ALA A 33 2.45 -10.72 -11.09
CA ALA A 33 2.06 -9.32 -11.22
C ALA A 33 3.04 -8.62 -12.16
N SER A 34 2.53 -7.86 -13.13
CA SER A 34 3.34 -7.13 -14.10
C SER A 34 4.38 -6.26 -13.38
N ALA A 35 5.61 -6.17 -13.88
CA ALA A 35 6.70 -5.42 -13.24
C ALA A 35 6.31 -4.01 -12.74
N PRO A 36 5.47 -3.22 -13.45
CA PRO A 36 4.95 -1.95 -12.94
C PRO A 36 4.09 -2.10 -11.68
N ALA A 37 3.24 -3.15 -11.60
CA ALA A 37 2.39 -3.38 -10.44
C ALA A 37 3.21 -3.74 -9.19
N MET A 38 4.30 -4.48 -9.35
CA MET A 38 5.25 -4.78 -8.29
C MET A 38 5.97 -3.51 -7.81
N ALA A 39 6.44 -2.67 -8.73
CA ALA A 39 7.08 -1.40 -8.38
C ALA A 39 6.15 -0.48 -7.57
N HIS A 40 4.90 -0.34 -7.97
CA HIS A 40 3.91 0.43 -7.21
C HIS A 40 3.56 -0.18 -5.84
N ALA A 41 3.61 -1.50 -5.69
CA ALA A 41 3.44 -2.14 -4.39
C ALA A 41 4.60 -1.79 -3.47
N GLN A 42 5.83 -1.94 -3.93
CA GLN A 42 7.05 -1.59 -3.19
C GLN A 42 7.08 -0.12 -2.78
N GLU A 43 6.70 0.80 -3.69
CA GLU A 43 6.59 2.23 -3.35
C GLU A 43 5.58 2.50 -2.24
N ARG A 44 4.43 1.80 -2.22
CA ARG A 44 3.43 1.98 -1.16
C ARG A 44 3.96 1.49 0.18
N GLU A 45 4.57 0.31 0.21
CA GLU A 45 5.21 -0.24 1.40
C GLU A 45 6.30 0.70 1.92
N ALA A 46 7.19 1.17 1.05
CA ALA A 46 8.23 2.13 1.43
C ALA A 46 7.65 3.42 2.04
N ARG A 47 6.53 3.93 1.51
CA ARG A 47 5.85 5.11 2.07
C ARG A 47 5.25 4.83 3.45
N VAL A 48 4.72 3.63 3.68
CA VAL A 48 4.21 3.22 4.99
C VAL A 48 5.36 3.15 5.99
N GLU A 49 6.47 2.50 5.65
CA GLU A 49 7.66 2.41 6.50
C GLU A 49 8.28 3.79 6.79
N GLN A 50 8.36 4.64 5.78
CA GLN A 50 8.79 6.02 5.96
C GLN A 50 7.89 6.76 6.97
N ARG A 51 6.57 6.62 6.83
CA ARG A 51 5.61 7.25 7.76
C ARG A 51 5.75 6.72 9.18
N ILE A 52 5.96 5.42 9.35
CA ILE A 52 6.21 4.78 10.65
C ILE A 52 7.48 5.37 11.27
N SER A 53 8.58 5.41 10.52
CA SER A 53 9.86 5.95 10.97
C SER A 53 9.77 7.43 11.35
N GLU A 54 9.11 8.25 10.51
CA GLU A 54 8.89 9.67 10.79
C GLU A 54 8.07 9.90 12.06
N LEU A 55 7.00 9.12 12.27
CA LEU A 55 6.18 9.23 13.47
C LEU A 55 6.94 8.79 14.72
N HIS A 56 7.69 7.67 14.65
CA HIS A 56 8.51 7.20 15.77
C HIS A 56 9.49 8.28 16.24
N ALA A 57 10.24 8.85 15.29
CA ALA A 57 11.18 9.92 15.57
C ALA A 57 10.51 11.19 16.12
N LYS A 58 9.37 11.59 15.49
CA LYS A 58 8.64 12.79 15.87
C LYS A 58 7.99 12.69 17.24
N LEU A 59 7.46 11.53 17.60
CA LEU A 59 6.87 11.27 18.91
C LEU A 59 7.93 10.99 19.99
N LYS A 60 9.19 10.84 19.59
CA LYS A 60 10.31 10.53 20.49
C LYS A 60 10.03 9.28 21.33
N ILE A 61 9.58 8.22 20.64
CA ILE A 61 9.25 6.95 21.30
C ILE A 61 10.47 6.43 22.04
N THR A 62 10.26 5.98 23.27
CA THR A 62 11.29 5.45 24.14
C THR A 62 11.30 3.92 24.14
N PRO A 63 12.40 3.26 24.54
CA PRO A 63 12.44 1.79 24.62
C PRO A 63 11.33 1.18 25.50
N ALA A 64 10.88 1.89 26.53
CA ALA A 64 9.77 1.45 27.37
C ALA A 64 8.40 1.47 26.65
N GLN A 65 8.29 2.19 25.53
CA GLN A 65 7.08 2.34 24.72
C GLN A 65 7.13 1.48 23.45
N ASP A 66 8.25 0.79 23.17
CA ASP A 66 8.47 0.05 21.92
C ASP A 66 7.43 -1.05 21.70
N GLU A 67 6.95 -1.71 22.74
CA GLU A 67 5.93 -2.76 22.59
C GLU A 67 4.62 -2.20 22.05
N GLN A 68 4.12 -1.10 22.62
CA GLN A 68 2.88 -0.45 22.16
C GLN A 68 3.09 0.21 20.81
N TRP A 69 4.27 0.79 20.58
CA TRP A 69 4.62 1.36 19.28
C TRP A 69 4.61 0.30 18.19
N ASN A 70 5.22 -0.84 18.39
CA ASN A 70 5.30 -1.91 17.41
C ASN A 70 3.90 -2.43 17.04
N LYS A 71 3.01 -2.61 18.03
CA LYS A 71 1.60 -2.98 17.76
C LYS A 71 0.89 -1.96 16.86
N PHE A 72 1.10 -0.68 17.12
CA PHE A 72 0.53 0.39 16.30
C PHE A 72 1.15 0.43 14.89
N ALA A 73 2.46 0.27 14.78
CA ALA A 73 3.17 0.22 13.50
C ALA A 73 2.74 -0.98 12.65
N ASP A 74 2.52 -2.15 13.25
CA ASP A 74 2.04 -3.35 12.56
C ASP A 74 0.64 -3.12 11.97
N VAL A 75 -0.27 -2.48 12.72
CA VAL A 75 -1.59 -2.11 12.18
C VAL A 75 -1.47 -1.12 11.02
N MET A 76 -0.51 -0.19 11.05
CA MET A 76 -0.25 0.70 9.91
C MET A 76 0.20 -0.07 8.67
N ARG A 77 1.07 -1.07 8.83
CA ARG A 77 1.53 -1.96 7.74
C ARG A 77 0.38 -2.76 7.14
N ASP A 78 -0.39 -3.42 8.00
CA ASP A 78 -1.54 -4.24 7.60
C ASP A 78 -2.59 -3.41 6.84
N ASN A 79 -2.89 -2.21 7.33
CA ASN A 79 -3.80 -1.31 6.65
C ASN A 79 -3.25 -0.86 5.29
N GLY A 80 -1.97 -0.55 5.22
CA GLY A 80 -1.30 -0.20 3.97
C GLY A 80 -1.34 -1.33 2.95
N HIS A 81 -1.08 -2.56 3.38
CA HIS A 81 -1.16 -3.76 2.55
C HIS A 81 -2.60 -4.01 2.06
N THR A 82 -3.57 -4.03 2.98
CA THR A 82 -5.00 -4.26 2.65
C THR A 82 -5.51 -3.24 1.63
N MET A 83 -5.26 -1.95 1.87
CA MET A 83 -5.67 -0.90 0.94
C MET A 83 -4.96 -1.01 -0.41
N GLY A 84 -3.66 -1.35 -0.39
CA GLY A 84 -2.89 -1.59 -1.60
C GLY A 84 -3.44 -2.72 -2.45
N GLU A 85 -3.87 -3.81 -1.82
CA GLU A 85 -4.49 -4.95 -2.48
C GLU A 85 -5.83 -4.59 -3.12
N LEU A 86 -6.72 -3.93 -2.37
CA LEU A 86 -8.04 -3.51 -2.87
C LEU A 86 -7.93 -2.54 -4.05
N TYR A 87 -7.01 -1.58 -3.99
CA TYR A 87 -6.78 -0.69 -5.13
C TYR A 87 -6.20 -1.42 -6.34
N ARG A 88 -5.33 -2.41 -6.15
CA ARG A 88 -4.81 -3.24 -7.23
C ARG A 88 -5.93 -4.05 -7.89
N GLN A 89 -6.81 -4.65 -7.09
CA GLN A 89 -7.99 -5.39 -7.59
C GLN A 89 -8.89 -4.46 -8.40
N ARG A 90 -9.16 -3.25 -7.90
CA ARG A 90 -9.96 -2.26 -8.63
C ARG A 90 -9.33 -1.88 -9.98
N MET A 91 -8.02 -1.65 -10.01
CA MET A 91 -7.31 -1.33 -11.25
C MET A 91 -7.30 -2.49 -12.26
N ALA A 92 -7.33 -3.74 -11.75
CA ALA A 92 -7.37 -4.93 -12.62
C ALA A 92 -8.74 -5.14 -13.31
N LEU A 93 -9.82 -4.56 -12.81
CA LEU A 93 -11.14 -4.64 -13.42
C LEU A 93 -11.21 -3.90 -14.78
N GLY A 94 -10.39 -2.86 -14.96
CA GLY A 94 -10.33 -2.10 -16.23
C GLY A 94 -11.60 -1.33 -16.57
N ASP A 95 -11.62 -0.78 -17.80
CA ASP A 95 -12.67 0.13 -18.26
C ASP A 95 -14.01 -0.55 -18.60
N ASN A 96 -14.04 -1.89 -18.70
CA ASN A 96 -15.25 -2.66 -19.02
C ASN A 96 -16.05 -3.11 -17.80
N THR A 97 -15.68 -2.63 -16.61
CA THR A 97 -16.39 -2.95 -15.37
C THR A 97 -17.78 -2.36 -15.36
N SER A 98 -18.78 -3.14 -14.95
CA SER A 98 -20.14 -2.62 -14.79
C SER A 98 -20.19 -1.58 -13.67
N ALA A 99 -21.09 -0.59 -13.78
CA ALA A 99 -21.30 0.39 -12.73
C ALA A 99 -21.61 -0.26 -11.36
N LEU A 100 -22.33 -1.39 -11.37
CA LEU A 100 -22.63 -2.14 -10.15
C LEU A 100 -21.38 -2.74 -9.52
N ASP A 101 -20.47 -3.31 -10.32
CA ASP A 101 -19.24 -3.92 -9.80
C ASP A 101 -18.25 -2.85 -9.33
N ASP A 102 -18.20 -1.70 -10.01
CA ASP A 102 -17.39 -0.55 -9.53
C ASP A 102 -17.92 -0.03 -8.18
N MET A 103 -19.25 0.07 -8.00
CA MET A 103 -19.86 0.45 -6.73
C MET A 103 -19.55 -0.55 -5.60
N LYS A 104 -19.61 -1.86 -5.89
CA LYS A 104 -19.25 -2.90 -4.91
C LYS A 104 -17.77 -2.80 -4.51
N GLN A 105 -16.88 -2.55 -5.45
CA GLN A 105 -15.47 -2.35 -5.16
C GLN A 105 -15.23 -1.10 -4.30
N TYR A 106 -15.96 -0.02 -4.58
CA TYR A 106 -15.91 1.19 -3.76
C TYR A 106 -16.40 0.94 -2.33
N GLU A 107 -17.50 0.18 -2.17
CA GLU A 107 -17.99 -0.25 -0.86
C GLU A 107 -16.92 -1.03 -0.09
N GLN A 108 -16.29 -2.02 -0.70
CA GLN A 108 -15.22 -2.81 -0.06
C GLN A 108 -14.04 -1.94 0.39
N ILE A 109 -13.61 -1.00 -0.44
CA ILE A 109 -12.54 -0.06 -0.10
C ILE A 109 -12.95 0.83 1.08
N THR A 110 -14.16 1.34 1.07
CA THR A 110 -14.68 2.21 2.14
C THR A 110 -14.81 1.45 3.45
N GLN A 111 -15.32 0.22 3.42
CA GLN A 111 -15.42 -0.64 4.59
C GLN A 111 -14.04 -0.98 5.15
N ALA A 112 -13.11 -1.41 4.31
CA ALA A 112 -11.75 -1.72 4.72
C ALA A 112 -11.03 -0.51 5.34
N HIS A 113 -11.30 0.70 4.82
CA HIS A 113 -10.77 1.93 5.39
C HIS A 113 -11.35 2.21 6.78
N ALA A 114 -12.66 2.04 6.96
CA ALA A 114 -13.33 2.21 8.25
C ALA A 114 -12.80 1.22 9.29
N ASP A 115 -12.71 -0.07 8.93
CA ASP A 115 -12.19 -1.13 9.79
C ASP A 115 -10.70 -0.92 10.13
N GLY A 116 -9.92 -0.48 9.15
CA GLY A 116 -8.52 -0.13 9.35
C GLY A 116 -8.33 1.05 10.30
N THR A 117 -9.17 2.07 10.19
CA THR A 117 -9.18 3.22 11.11
C THR A 117 -9.53 2.80 12.52
N LYS A 118 -10.54 1.94 12.69
CA LYS A 118 -10.91 1.39 13.99
C LYS A 118 -9.73 0.66 14.65
N ARG A 119 -9.09 -0.26 13.91
CA ARG A 119 -7.90 -0.98 14.41
C ARG A 119 -6.74 -0.04 14.78
N LEU A 120 -6.53 1.04 14.00
CA LEU A 120 -5.52 2.06 14.33
C LEU A 120 -5.82 2.75 15.65
N VAL A 121 -7.08 3.12 15.91
CA VAL A 121 -7.50 3.74 17.17
C VAL A 121 -7.25 2.79 18.34
N GLU A 122 -7.68 1.54 18.22
CA GLU A 122 -7.51 0.49 19.23
C GLU A 122 -6.03 0.23 19.57
N ALA A 123 -5.15 0.26 18.57
CA ALA A 123 -3.71 0.09 18.78
C ALA A 123 -3.02 1.36 19.29
N PHE A 124 -3.54 2.54 18.93
CA PHE A 124 -2.95 3.82 19.33
C PHE A 124 -3.33 4.20 20.77
N GLU A 125 -4.48 3.83 21.27
CA GLU A 125 -4.97 4.21 22.59
C GLU A 125 -4.01 3.82 23.73
N PRO A 126 -3.51 2.55 23.83
CA PRO A 126 -2.54 2.18 24.86
C PRO A 126 -1.20 2.91 24.68
N LEU A 127 -0.76 3.12 23.45
CA LEU A 127 0.43 3.92 23.18
C LEU A 127 0.25 5.36 23.66
N TYR A 128 -0.84 6.02 23.25
CA TYR A 128 -1.13 7.41 23.63
C TYR A 128 -1.24 7.57 25.15
N THR A 129 -1.79 6.58 25.86
CA THR A 129 -1.87 6.57 27.32
C THR A 129 -0.50 6.56 27.96
N SER A 130 0.48 5.84 27.39
CA SER A 130 1.85 5.75 27.87
C SER A 130 2.73 6.97 27.55
N LEU A 131 2.27 7.87 26.67
CA LEU A 131 3.01 9.07 26.27
C LEU A 131 3.09 10.10 27.40
N SER A 132 4.23 10.78 27.50
CA SER A 132 4.37 11.98 28.34
C SER A 132 3.51 13.14 27.84
N PRO A 133 3.25 14.18 28.67
CA PRO A 133 2.49 15.36 28.23
C PRO A 133 3.10 16.03 27.00
N GLU A 134 4.41 16.07 26.87
CA GLU A 134 5.13 16.64 25.73
C GLU A 134 4.96 15.78 24.49
N GLN A 135 5.05 14.46 24.61
CA GLN A 135 4.81 13.53 23.52
C GLN A 135 3.36 13.58 23.05
N LYS A 136 2.38 13.71 23.94
CA LYS A 136 0.96 13.89 23.57
C LYS A 136 0.75 15.12 22.70
N LYS A 137 1.37 16.26 23.04
CA LYS A 137 1.33 17.48 22.21
C LYS A 137 1.90 17.23 20.80
N LEU A 138 3.00 16.47 20.70
CA LEU A 138 3.59 16.10 19.41
C LEU A 138 2.67 15.16 18.61
N ALA A 139 2.02 14.21 19.27
CA ALA A 139 1.05 13.33 18.66
C ALA A 139 -0.14 14.12 18.12
N ASP A 140 -0.77 14.94 18.94
CA ASP A 140 -1.92 15.77 18.57
C ASP A 140 -1.59 16.65 17.36
N ALA A 141 -0.45 17.35 17.37
CA ALA A 141 0.01 18.15 16.25
C ALA A 141 0.24 17.33 14.97
N SER A 142 0.74 16.10 15.11
CA SER A 142 1.05 15.22 13.97
C SER A 142 -0.20 14.69 13.28
N PHE A 143 -1.20 14.33 14.05
CA PHE A 143 -2.47 13.80 13.51
C PHE A 143 -3.38 14.91 13.01
N HIS A 144 -3.44 16.07 13.65
CA HIS A 144 -4.18 17.24 13.13
C HIS A 144 -3.63 17.72 11.78
N GLN A 145 -2.32 17.75 11.57
CA GLN A 145 -1.73 18.12 10.28
C GLN A 145 -2.05 17.11 9.18
N SER A 146 -2.13 15.81 9.53
CA SER A 146 -2.48 14.76 8.57
C SER A 146 -3.93 14.88 8.09
N GLY A 147 -4.87 15.22 8.97
CA GLY A 147 -6.28 15.46 8.63
C GLY A 147 -6.43 16.60 7.63
N LYS A 148 -5.79 17.74 7.88
CA LYS A 148 -5.84 18.91 6.99
C LYS A 148 -5.23 18.65 5.61
N ARG A 149 -4.21 17.80 5.51
CA ARG A 149 -3.57 17.45 4.23
C ARG A 149 -4.46 16.55 3.35
N GLY A 150 -5.34 15.75 3.96
CA GLY A 150 -6.34 14.94 3.25
C GLY A 150 -7.44 15.80 2.61
N GLU A 151 -7.89 16.85 3.29
CA GLU A 151 -8.95 17.73 2.81
C GLU A 151 -8.52 18.62 1.63
N HIS A 152 -7.23 19.00 1.55
CA HIS A 152 -6.75 19.88 0.48
C HIS A 152 -6.46 19.16 -0.85
N LYS A 153 -6.30 17.85 -0.88
CA LYS A 153 -6.04 17.12 -2.14
C LYS A 153 -7.28 16.92 -3.01
N GLY A 154 -8.48 17.18 -2.49
CA GLY A 154 -9.75 17.09 -3.23
C GLY A 154 -10.22 18.40 -3.86
N ARG A 155 -9.55 19.51 -3.62
CA ARG A 155 -9.91 20.83 -4.18
C ARG A 155 -8.88 21.28 -5.20
N GLU A 156 -8.89 20.67 -6.38
CA GLU A 156 -8.35 21.36 -7.55
C GLU A 156 -9.24 22.59 -7.82
N PRO A 157 -8.67 23.81 -7.91
CA PRO A 157 -9.46 24.94 -8.35
C PRO A 157 -9.87 24.68 -9.80
N HIS A 158 -11.17 24.54 -10.05
CA HIS A 158 -11.70 24.60 -11.40
C HIS A 158 -11.13 25.83 -12.09
N ARG A 159 -10.20 25.65 -13.01
CA ARG A 159 -9.77 26.69 -13.93
C ARG A 159 -11.02 27.22 -14.61
N LYS A 160 -11.43 28.44 -14.25
CA LYS A 160 -12.43 29.20 -15.01
C LYS A 160 -11.96 29.21 -16.46
N ALA A 161 -12.76 28.61 -17.34
CA ALA A 161 -12.60 28.77 -18.77
C ALA A 161 -12.68 30.27 -19.09
N PRO A 162 -11.82 30.81 -19.96
CA PRO A 162 -11.93 32.18 -20.39
C PRO A 162 -13.26 32.35 -21.12
N ALA A 163 -14.05 33.31 -20.68
CA ALA A 163 -15.27 33.72 -21.35
C ALA A 163 -14.88 34.16 -22.77
N ALA A 164 -15.40 33.48 -23.78
CA ALA A 164 -15.32 33.90 -25.17
C ALA A 164 -16.04 35.24 -25.28
N ALA A 165 -15.31 36.25 -25.71
CA ALA A 165 -15.84 37.58 -26.01
C ALA A 165 -16.85 37.43 -27.16
N ALA A 166 -18.10 37.78 -26.88
CA ALA A 166 -19.11 37.99 -27.92
C ALA A 166 -18.71 39.26 -28.71
N ALA A 167 -18.33 39.07 -29.95
CA ALA A 167 -18.14 40.14 -30.88
C ALA A 167 -19.51 40.68 -31.30
N ASP A 168 -19.75 41.89 -30.95
CA ASP A 168 -20.85 42.74 -31.39
C ASP A 168 -20.67 43.04 -32.88
N GLY A 169 -21.63 42.65 -33.67
CA GLY A 169 -21.74 42.97 -35.10
C GLY A 169 -23.03 43.68 -35.39
N ALA A 170 -23.02 45.00 -35.08
CA ALA A 170 -24.09 45.89 -35.59
C ALA A 170 -24.03 45.97 -37.11
N SER A 171 -25.13 45.70 -37.79
CA SER A 171 -25.34 46.10 -39.17
C SER A 171 -26.71 46.72 -39.32
N THR A 172 -26.72 48.03 -39.35
CA THR A 172 -27.76 48.92 -39.76
C THR A 172 -28.07 48.73 -41.25
N THR A 173 -29.32 48.61 -41.63
CA THR A 173 -29.81 49.18 -42.89
C THR A 173 -31.31 49.40 -42.84
N LYS A 174 -31.74 50.59 -42.95
CA LYS A 174 -33.03 51.13 -43.31
C LYS A 174 -32.90 51.54 -44.80
N PRO A 175 -33.91 51.69 -45.61
CA PRO A 175 -35.21 52.34 -45.39
C PRO A 175 -36.43 51.47 -45.51
#